data_114ce824b2e6a037acba0e0947d8035f
#
_entry.id   114ce824b2e6a037acba0e0947d8035f
#
_cell.length_a   1.000
_cell.length_b   1.000
_cell.length_c   1.000
_cell.angle_alpha   90.00
_cell.angle_beta   90.00
_cell.angle_gamma   90.00
#
_symmetry.space_group_name_H-M   'P 1'
#
loop_
_entity.id
_entity.type
_entity.pdbx_description
1 polymer ?
#
loop_
_entity_poly.entity_id
_entity_poly.type
_entity_poly.pdbx_seq_one_letter_code
_entity_poly.pdbx_strand_id
1 'polypeptide(L)'
;MPDMGAIRGLRKAWDRVTRPRHVKVIYLVIYALSALIGVVTLSNPPQTIAGEVGPVLTNVWAGLFILGGVVGVITVLPGWWWAERLLGIAPIMIGHAIYLSVVTVLHWQALDTGGSRATQIGIILLAASPFVLRFFFIKEYSYEPRARG
;
A
#
# COMPACT_ATOMS: atom_id res chain seq x y z
N MET A 1 -16.29 34.25 2.82
CA MET A 1 -17.08 33.30 3.64
C MET A 1 -16.96 31.94 2.99
N PRO A 2 -16.52 30.90 3.70
CA PRO A 2 -16.46 29.57 3.11
C PRO A 2 -17.87 29.09 2.77
N ASP A 3 -18.00 28.50 1.57
CA ASP A 3 -19.26 28.09 0.98
C ASP A 3 -19.94 27.02 1.87
N MET A 4 -21.04 27.38 2.53
CA MET A 4 -21.79 26.49 3.43
C MET A 4 -22.30 25.22 2.71
N GLY A 5 -22.38 25.24 1.40
CA GLY A 5 -22.71 24.07 0.57
C GLY A 5 -21.60 23.04 0.54
N ALA A 6 -20.34 23.48 0.39
CA ALA A 6 -19.17 22.60 0.39
C ALA A 6 -18.95 21.91 1.75
N ILE A 7 -19.16 22.65 2.85
CA ILE A 7 -19.03 22.11 4.21
C ILE A 7 -20.10 21.05 4.49
N ARG A 8 -21.34 21.26 4.06
CA ARG A 8 -22.41 20.26 4.17
C ARG A 8 -22.14 19.02 3.32
N GLY A 9 -21.59 19.18 2.13
CA GLY A 9 -21.18 18.07 1.27
C GLY A 9 -20.08 17.21 1.89
N LEU A 10 -19.04 17.84 2.44
CA LEU A 10 -17.95 17.18 3.17
C LEU A 10 -18.45 16.43 4.41
N ARG A 11 -19.35 17.03 5.19
CA ARG A 11 -19.95 16.39 6.38
C ARG A 11 -20.79 15.17 6.00
N LYS A 12 -21.57 15.25 4.93
CA LYS A 12 -22.37 14.15 4.40
C LYS A 12 -21.50 13.01 3.83
N ALA A 13 -20.36 13.33 3.21
CA ALA A 13 -19.37 12.35 2.76
C ALA A 13 -18.69 11.68 3.96
N TRP A 14 -18.31 12.47 4.98
CA TRP A 14 -17.72 11.96 6.22
C TRP A 14 -18.64 11.02 7.00
N ASP A 15 -19.94 11.28 7.00
CA ASP A 15 -20.94 10.44 7.69
C ASP A 15 -21.17 9.09 6.99
N ARG A 16 -20.82 8.98 5.70
CA ARG A 16 -20.85 7.71 4.95
C ARG A 16 -19.67 6.79 5.23
N VAL A 17 -18.58 7.31 5.81
CA VAL A 17 -17.40 6.50 6.17
C VAL A 17 -17.74 5.66 7.39
N THR A 18 -17.74 4.34 7.22
CA THR A 18 -17.97 3.40 8.34
C THR A 18 -16.85 3.51 9.39
N ARG A 19 -17.18 3.35 10.67
CA ARG A 19 -16.20 3.42 11.77
C ARG A 19 -15.22 2.23 11.70
N PRO A 20 -13.96 2.37 12.13
CA PRO A 20 -13.29 3.58 12.68
C PRO A 20 -12.74 4.50 11.55
N ARG A 21 -13.26 5.72 11.48
CA ARG A 21 -12.99 6.69 10.40
C ARG A 21 -11.52 7.08 10.26
N HIS A 22 -10.83 7.32 11.39
CA HIS A 22 -9.42 7.76 11.37
C HIS A 22 -8.51 6.72 10.73
N VAL A 23 -8.71 5.45 11.06
CA VAL A 23 -7.92 4.35 10.48
C VAL A 23 -8.11 4.29 8.98
N LYS A 24 -9.35 4.46 8.48
CA LYS A 24 -9.63 4.44 7.05
C LYS A 24 -8.98 5.58 6.29
N VAL A 25 -8.94 6.79 6.88
CA VAL A 25 -8.28 7.94 6.27
C VAL A 25 -6.77 7.70 6.18
N ILE A 26 -6.16 7.15 7.23
CA ILE A 26 -4.73 6.81 7.21
C ILE A 26 -4.45 5.79 6.10
N TYR A 27 -5.24 4.72 6.01
CA TYR A 27 -5.05 3.72 4.94
C TYR A 27 -5.36 4.26 3.56
N LEU A 28 -6.31 5.20 3.40
CA LEU A 28 -6.55 5.90 2.14
C LEU A 28 -5.27 6.60 1.65
N VAL A 29 -4.60 7.32 2.55
CA VAL A 29 -3.33 7.99 2.24
C VAL A 29 -2.24 6.98 1.88
N ILE A 30 -2.12 5.89 2.66
CA ILE A 30 -1.12 4.84 2.40
C ILE A 30 -1.34 4.19 1.03
N TYR A 31 -2.59 3.87 0.65
CA TYR A 31 -2.92 3.32 -0.66
C TYR A 31 -2.65 4.31 -1.79
N ALA A 32 -3.00 5.60 -1.61
CA ALA A 32 -2.71 6.64 -2.59
C ALA A 32 -1.20 6.80 -2.81
N LEU A 33 -0.40 6.79 -1.74
CA LEU A 33 1.06 6.81 -1.82
C LEU A 33 1.61 5.57 -2.52
N SER A 34 1.04 4.39 -2.27
CA SER A 34 1.44 3.15 -2.97
C SER A 34 1.20 3.26 -4.47
N ALA A 35 0.01 3.73 -4.89
CA ALA A 35 -0.28 3.96 -6.30
C ALA A 35 0.69 4.97 -6.93
N LEU A 36 0.98 6.07 -6.24
CA LEU A 36 1.92 7.09 -6.68
C LEU A 36 3.33 6.53 -6.86
N ILE A 37 3.82 5.75 -5.89
CA ILE A 37 5.12 5.06 -5.99
C ILE A 37 5.17 4.18 -7.23
N GLY A 38 4.12 3.40 -7.50
CA GLY A 38 4.05 2.58 -8.70
C GLY A 38 4.13 3.40 -9.98
N VAL A 39 3.39 4.51 -10.08
CA VAL A 39 3.42 5.42 -11.24
C VAL A 39 4.80 6.05 -11.42
N VAL A 40 5.40 6.55 -10.35
CA VAL A 40 6.76 7.14 -10.39
C VAL A 40 7.78 6.09 -10.82
N THR A 41 7.66 4.86 -10.34
CA THR A 41 8.56 3.75 -10.72
C THR A 41 8.46 3.40 -12.21
N LEU A 42 7.25 3.42 -12.79
CA LEU A 42 7.09 3.22 -14.24
C LEU A 42 7.70 4.35 -15.06
N SER A 43 7.56 5.59 -14.59
CA SER A 43 8.06 6.78 -15.29
C SER A 43 9.57 6.95 -15.17
N ASN A 44 10.11 6.63 -13.98
CA ASN A 44 11.52 6.79 -13.63
C ASN A 44 11.99 5.55 -12.83
N PRO A 45 12.31 4.45 -13.51
CA PRO A 45 12.75 3.24 -12.83
C PRO A 45 14.03 3.50 -12.00
N PRO A 46 14.09 3.05 -10.74
CA PRO A 46 15.33 3.17 -9.94
C PRO A 46 16.47 2.42 -10.65
N GLN A 47 17.52 3.14 -11.04
CA GLN A 47 18.64 2.59 -11.82
C GLN A 47 19.31 1.40 -11.13
N THR A 48 19.36 1.42 -9.79
CA THR A 48 19.90 0.32 -8.97
C THR A 48 19.11 -0.99 -9.10
N ILE A 49 17.85 -0.93 -9.53
CA ILE A 49 16.97 -2.10 -9.65
C ILE A 49 16.79 -2.47 -11.11
N ALA A 50 16.54 -1.48 -11.98
CA ALA A 50 16.35 -1.73 -13.40
C ALA A 50 17.57 -2.34 -14.07
N GLY A 51 18.80 -2.01 -13.60
CA GLY A 51 20.04 -2.58 -14.07
C GLY A 51 20.26 -4.05 -13.69
N GLU A 52 19.81 -4.45 -12.50
CA GLU A 52 20.04 -5.78 -11.94
C GLU A 52 18.92 -6.78 -12.27
N VAL A 53 17.67 -6.31 -12.31
CA VAL A 53 16.46 -7.16 -12.36
C VAL A 53 15.78 -7.11 -13.73
N GLY A 54 16.14 -6.15 -14.54
CA GLY A 54 15.59 -5.94 -15.87
C GLY A 54 14.23 -5.22 -15.87
N PRO A 55 13.81 -4.70 -17.05
CA PRO A 55 12.63 -3.86 -17.16
C PRO A 55 11.32 -4.62 -16.90
N VAL A 56 11.27 -5.92 -17.18
CA VAL A 56 10.04 -6.71 -17.01
C VAL A 56 9.63 -6.80 -15.56
N LEU A 57 10.56 -7.18 -14.68
CA LEU A 57 10.24 -7.33 -13.25
C LEU A 57 9.98 -5.97 -12.58
N THR A 58 10.66 -4.92 -13.03
CA THR A 58 10.41 -3.53 -12.59
C THR A 58 8.98 -3.10 -12.93
N ASN A 59 8.52 -3.38 -14.15
CA ASN A 59 7.16 -3.07 -14.59
C ASN A 59 6.09 -3.88 -13.84
N VAL A 60 6.34 -5.18 -13.62
CA VAL A 60 5.45 -6.04 -12.81
C VAL A 60 5.32 -5.50 -11.39
N TRP A 61 6.44 -5.20 -10.75
CA TRP A 61 6.46 -4.65 -9.41
C TRP A 61 5.72 -3.31 -9.33
N ALA A 62 6.00 -2.37 -10.24
CA ALA A 62 5.30 -1.09 -10.30
C ALA A 62 3.79 -1.26 -10.55
N GLY A 63 3.41 -2.17 -11.46
CA GLY A 63 2.02 -2.51 -11.75
C GLY A 63 1.26 -3.03 -10.52
N LEU A 64 1.91 -3.85 -9.69
CA LEU A 64 1.34 -4.37 -8.45
C LEU A 64 1.05 -3.25 -7.45
N PHE A 65 1.94 -2.26 -7.32
CA PHE A 65 1.73 -1.09 -6.47
C PHE A 65 0.60 -0.19 -6.98
N ILE A 66 0.51 0.02 -8.30
CA ILE A 66 -0.59 0.79 -8.91
C ILE A 66 -1.92 0.07 -8.68
N LEU A 67 -2.01 -1.21 -9.04
CA LEU A 67 -3.23 -2.00 -8.90
C LEU A 67 -3.70 -2.02 -7.45
N GLY A 68 -2.83 -2.42 -6.53
CA GLY A 68 -3.16 -2.52 -5.12
C GLY A 68 -3.51 -1.18 -4.50
N GLY A 69 -2.78 -0.12 -4.86
CA GLY A 69 -3.02 1.24 -4.38
C GLY A 69 -4.36 1.80 -4.87
N VAL A 70 -4.67 1.70 -6.15
CA VAL A 70 -5.94 2.17 -6.74
C VAL A 70 -7.12 1.41 -6.16
N VAL A 71 -7.05 0.07 -6.13
CA VAL A 71 -8.13 -0.75 -5.54
C VAL A 71 -8.28 -0.45 -4.05
N GLY A 72 -7.18 -0.31 -3.31
CA GLY A 72 -7.20 0.06 -1.90
C GLY A 72 -7.91 1.40 -1.65
N VAL A 73 -7.62 2.43 -2.44
CA VAL A 73 -8.30 3.74 -2.38
C VAL A 73 -9.81 3.60 -2.58
N ILE A 74 -10.23 2.81 -3.57
CA ILE A 74 -11.64 2.64 -3.91
C ILE A 74 -12.38 1.85 -2.82
N THR A 75 -11.74 0.84 -2.22
CA THR A 75 -12.39 -0.15 -1.35
C THR A 75 -12.34 0.19 0.13
N VAL A 76 -11.35 1.01 0.59
CA VAL A 76 -11.16 1.32 2.01
C VAL A 76 -12.31 2.12 2.62
N LEU A 77 -12.88 3.10 1.88
CA LEU A 77 -13.93 3.96 2.41
C LEU A 77 -15.28 3.23 2.54
N PRO A 78 -15.80 2.53 1.49
CA PRO A 78 -17.02 1.76 1.61
C PRO A 78 -16.86 0.52 2.50
N GLY A 79 -15.62 0.08 2.74
CA GLY A 79 -15.34 -1.08 3.58
C GLY A 79 -15.59 -2.42 2.88
N TRP A 80 -15.26 -2.51 1.60
CA TRP A 80 -15.30 -3.76 0.85
C TRP A 80 -14.08 -4.62 1.21
N TRP A 81 -14.11 -5.16 2.41
CA TRP A 81 -12.99 -5.84 3.06
C TRP A 81 -12.37 -6.97 2.24
N TRP A 82 -13.15 -7.78 1.55
CA TRP A 82 -12.65 -8.89 0.73
C TRP A 82 -11.88 -8.38 -0.50
N ALA A 83 -12.39 -7.34 -1.17
CA ALA A 83 -11.73 -6.72 -2.31
C ALA A 83 -10.47 -5.94 -1.88
N GLU A 84 -10.55 -5.21 -0.76
CA GLU A 84 -9.40 -4.53 -0.15
C GLU A 84 -8.29 -5.54 0.17
N ARG A 85 -8.64 -6.71 0.73
CA ARG A 85 -7.68 -7.73 1.12
C ARG A 85 -7.02 -8.42 -0.08
N LEU A 86 -7.81 -8.85 -1.07
CA LEU A 86 -7.31 -9.65 -2.18
C LEU A 86 -6.73 -8.81 -3.31
N LEU A 87 -7.34 -7.68 -3.63
CA LEU A 87 -6.97 -6.86 -4.76
C LEU A 87 -6.26 -5.56 -4.37
N GLY A 88 -6.38 -5.12 -3.12
CA GLY A 88 -5.65 -3.98 -2.56
C GLY A 88 -4.35 -4.41 -1.88
N ILE A 89 -4.45 -5.13 -0.76
CA ILE A 89 -3.30 -5.46 0.09
C ILE A 89 -2.39 -6.50 -0.56
N ALA A 90 -2.94 -7.60 -1.08
CA ALA A 90 -2.12 -8.70 -1.58
C ALA A 90 -1.16 -8.29 -2.72
N PRO A 91 -1.56 -7.53 -3.76
CA PRO A 91 -0.63 -7.06 -4.78
C PRO A 91 0.50 -6.19 -4.19
N ILE A 92 0.19 -5.27 -3.27
CA ILE A 92 1.20 -4.42 -2.62
C ILE A 92 2.18 -5.28 -1.82
N MET A 93 1.70 -6.28 -1.08
CA MET A 93 2.55 -7.21 -0.31
C MET A 93 3.47 -8.03 -1.24
N ILE A 94 2.95 -8.52 -2.37
CA ILE A 94 3.77 -9.20 -3.38
C ILE A 94 4.83 -8.24 -3.93
N GLY A 95 4.46 -7.00 -4.23
CA GLY A 95 5.39 -5.96 -4.67
C GLY A 95 6.51 -5.70 -3.66
N HIS A 96 6.18 -5.60 -2.37
CA HIS A 96 7.18 -5.47 -1.30
C HIS A 96 8.08 -6.71 -1.20
N ALA A 97 7.53 -7.91 -1.34
CA ALA A 97 8.30 -9.15 -1.29
C ALA A 97 9.30 -9.25 -2.46
N ILE A 98 8.88 -8.87 -3.69
CA ILE A 98 9.77 -8.79 -4.84
C ILE A 98 10.90 -7.81 -4.58
N TYR A 99 10.57 -6.58 -4.14
CA TYR A 99 11.57 -5.56 -3.89
C TYR A 99 12.53 -5.95 -2.76
N LEU A 100 12.01 -6.50 -1.66
CA LEU A 100 12.81 -7.00 -0.54
C LEU A 100 13.80 -8.09 -0.99
N SER A 101 13.33 -9.04 -1.82
CA SER A 101 14.18 -10.12 -2.34
C SER A 101 15.34 -9.57 -3.16
N VAL A 102 15.08 -8.62 -4.06
CA VAL A 102 16.10 -7.96 -4.88
C VAL A 102 17.13 -7.25 -4.00
N VAL A 103 16.66 -6.39 -3.08
CA VAL A 103 17.56 -5.62 -2.21
C VAL A 103 18.37 -6.53 -1.30
N THR A 104 17.80 -7.67 -0.87
CA THR A 104 18.54 -8.67 -0.05
C THR A 104 19.65 -9.32 -0.86
N VAL A 105 19.40 -9.73 -2.10
CA VAL A 105 20.44 -10.27 -3.00
C VAL A 105 21.55 -9.23 -3.20
N LEU A 106 21.18 -8.00 -3.52
CA LEU A 106 22.14 -6.90 -3.70
C LEU A 106 22.90 -6.56 -2.41
N HIS A 107 22.31 -6.77 -1.25
CA HIS A 107 22.98 -6.61 0.04
C HIS A 107 24.09 -7.66 0.21
N TRP A 108 23.79 -8.93 -0.07
CA TRP A 108 24.79 -10.00 0.02
C TRP A 108 25.97 -9.76 -0.93
N GLN A 109 25.71 -9.36 -2.17
CA GLN A 109 26.74 -9.02 -3.13
C GLN A 109 27.61 -7.82 -2.70
N ALA A 110 27.00 -6.83 -2.02
CA ALA A 110 27.71 -5.65 -1.54
C ALA A 110 28.62 -5.91 -0.33
N LEU A 111 28.38 -6.98 0.45
CA LEU A 111 29.20 -7.31 1.61
C LEU A 111 30.66 -7.60 1.24
N ASP A 112 30.89 -8.23 0.08
CA ASP A 112 32.22 -8.54 -0.41
C ASP A 112 33.06 -7.27 -0.75
N THR A 113 32.36 -6.16 -1.02
CA THR A 113 32.97 -4.85 -1.34
C THR A 113 32.92 -3.85 -0.17
N GLY A 114 32.51 -4.30 1.02
CA GLY A 114 32.37 -3.46 2.23
C GLY A 114 31.12 -2.56 2.21
N GLY A 115 30.19 -2.79 1.27
CA GLY A 115 28.91 -2.08 1.19
C GLY A 115 27.83 -2.71 2.08
N SER A 116 26.78 -1.94 2.41
CA SER A 116 25.62 -2.44 3.15
C SER A 116 24.33 -1.79 2.66
N ARG A 117 23.28 -2.60 2.49
CA ARG A 117 21.92 -2.14 2.18
C ARG A 117 20.92 -2.42 3.32
N ALA A 118 21.42 -2.66 4.52
CA ALA A 118 20.60 -3.01 5.69
C ALA A 118 19.52 -1.95 5.98
N THR A 119 19.87 -0.67 5.89
CA THR A 119 18.90 0.43 6.06
C THR A 119 17.77 0.36 5.05
N GLN A 120 18.07 0.05 3.79
CA GLN A 120 17.05 -0.08 2.73
C GLN A 120 16.11 -1.26 3.02
N ILE A 121 16.64 -2.40 3.45
CA ILE A 121 15.87 -3.56 3.90
C ILE A 121 14.93 -3.16 5.06
N GLY A 122 15.46 -2.46 6.07
CA GLY A 122 14.67 -1.98 7.21
C GLY A 122 13.52 -1.07 6.79
N ILE A 123 13.75 -0.15 5.87
CA ILE A 123 12.71 0.76 5.35
C ILE A 123 11.62 -0.02 4.59
N ILE A 124 11.99 -1.02 3.78
CA ILE A 124 11.03 -1.87 3.07
C ILE A 124 10.14 -2.63 4.06
N LEU A 125 10.73 -3.23 5.09
CA LEU A 125 9.99 -3.96 6.12
C LEU A 125 9.06 -3.02 6.90
N LEU A 126 9.52 -1.81 7.23
CA LEU A 126 8.70 -0.79 7.87
C LEU A 126 7.53 -0.37 6.97
N ALA A 127 7.77 -0.16 5.68
CA ALA A 127 6.73 0.20 4.71
C ALA A 127 5.71 -0.92 4.48
N ALA A 128 6.11 -2.19 4.59
CA ALA A 128 5.22 -3.34 4.48
C ALA A 128 4.36 -3.56 5.74
N SER A 129 4.84 -3.14 6.92
CA SER A 129 4.20 -3.42 8.20
C SER A 129 2.75 -2.94 8.31
N PRO A 130 2.32 -1.75 7.83
CA PRO A 130 0.93 -1.32 7.86
C PRO A 130 0.00 -2.26 7.08
N PHE A 131 0.47 -2.81 5.95
CA PHE A 131 -0.32 -3.74 5.14
C PHE A 131 -0.49 -5.09 5.83
N VAL A 132 0.56 -5.59 6.50
CA VAL A 132 0.48 -6.80 7.33
C VAL A 132 -0.53 -6.62 8.45
N LEU A 133 -0.42 -5.52 9.20
CA LEU A 133 -1.37 -5.18 10.26
C LEU A 133 -2.80 -5.08 9.71
N ARG A 134 -3.00 -4.36 8.60
CA ARG A 134 -4.31 -4.20 7.98
C ARG A 134 -4.91 -5.53 7.54
N PHE A 135 -4.10 -6.42 6.99
CA PHE A 135 -4.53 -7.75 6.56
C PHE A 135 -5.13 -8.59 7.71
N PHE A 136 -4.54 -8.51 8.90
CA PHE A 136 -5.04 -9.19 10.09
C PHE A 136 -6.27 -8.49 10.69
N PHE A 137 -6.22 -7.17 10.84
CA PHE A 137 -7.34 -6.42 11.43
C PHE A 137 -8.63 -6.48 10.60
N ILE A 138 -8.54 -6.52 9.28
CA ILE A 138 -9.74 -6.72 8.43
C ILE A 138 -10.46 -8.03 8.76
N LYS A 139 -9.74 -9.10 9.13
CA LYS A 139 -10.34 -10.39 9.46
C LYS A 139 -11.15 -10.36 10.75
N GLU A 140 -10.69 -9.66 11.77
CA GLU A 140 -11.36 -9.57 13.07
C GLU A 140 -12.64 -8.76 13.02
N TYR A 141 -12.63 -7.60 12.32
CA TYR A 141 -13.82 -6.76 12.18
C TYR A 141 -14.93 -7.34 11.30
N SER A 142 -14.65 -8.40 10.53
CA SER A 142 -15.64 -9.04 9.67
C SER A 142 -16.54 -10.03 10.44
N TYR A 143 -16.21 -10.39 11.65
CA TYR A 143 -16.88 -11.44 12.43
C TYR A 143 -17.76 -10.93 13.57
N GLU A 144 -17.85 -9.63 13.82
CA GLU A 144 -18.86 -9.12 14.74
C GLU A 144 -20.23 -9.13 14.06
N PRO A 145 -21.15 -10.03 14.46
CA PRO A 145 -22.53 -9.95 14.03
C PRO A 145 -23.05 -8.61 14.51
N ARG A 146 -23.64 -7.81 13.59
CA ARG A 146 -24.37 -6.61 13.99
C ARG A 146 -25.33 -7.02 15.09
N ALA A 147 -25.08 -6.61 16.33
CA ALA A 147 -26.08 -6.68 17.38
C ALA A 147 -27.30 -5.95 16.84
N ARG A 148 -28.34 -6.70 16.49
CA ARG A 148 -29.65 -6.16 16.15
C ARG A 148 -30.20 -5.61 17.45
N GLY A 149 -30.08 -4.28 17.60
CA GLY A 149 -30.86 -3.51 18.55
C GLY A 149 -32.16 -3.06 17.86
#